data_e83b9f8a2831778cda63dd26e37dff93
#
_entry.id   e83b9f8a2831778cda63dd26e37dff93
#
_cell.length_a   1.000
_cell.length_b   1.000
_cell.length_c   1.000
_cell.angle_alpha   90.00
_cell.angle_beta   90.00
_cell.angle_gamma   90.00
#
_symmetry.space_group_name_H-M   'P 1'
#
loop_
_entity.id
_entity.type
_entity.pdbx_description
1 polymer ?
#
loop_
_entity_poly.entity_id
_entity_poly.type
_entity_poly.pdbx_seq_one_letter_code
_entity_poly.pdbx_strand_id
1 'polypeptide(L)'
;MRNILIRTIWKLAVFCGMGATLCACNDDLVDGLRTDYPNEDFAYHKKHVLWIVVDGASGTAVREANNDRKVMTLKGMMEKALYTFDGLADTRSDTLVGSRLGWDNLLTGMLERSSDTPSVLERLKGLDGENRIAVLASEREFSDLCKDEADTICWGTDEQITEDAEAILSATGEVPSLTIIEYNGVQQAGLEAGFIVPEGERAGWPTDEVIVALSETDQRIGRVMAALQARPDYAAEDWLVVVTSNYGGVTDNTGESVYEMKDRNTFTLM
;
A
#
# COMPACT_ATOMS: atom_id res chain seq x y z
N MET A 1 40.92 50.27 -35.75
CA MET A 1 39.52 49.97 -35.97
C MET A 1 39.25 48.48 -36.34
N ARG A 2 40.10 47.83 -37.15
CA ARG A 2 39.89 46.45 -37.62
C ARG A 2 39.94 45.39 -36.49
N ASN A 3 40.73 45.58 -35.46
CA ASN A 3 40.89 44.61 -34.33
C ASN A 3 39.78 44.69 -33.30
N ILE A 4 39.04 45.78 -33.21
CA ILE A 4 37.87 45.93 -32.33
C ILE A 4 36.66 45.22 -32.92
N LEU A 5 36.48 45.32 -34.25
CA LEU A 5 35.37 44.69 -34.95
C LEU A 5 35.47 43.16 -34.87
N ILE A 6 36.63 42.57 -35.03
CA ILE A 6 36.87 41.13 -34.97
C ILE A 6 36.59 40.58 -33.55
N ARG A 7 36.99 41.28 -32.49
CA ARG A 7 36.75 40.90 -31.11
C ARG A 7 35.25 40.95 -30.75
N THR A 8 34.49 41.88 -31.33
CA THR A 8 33.05 42.02 -31.09
C THR A 8 32.27 40.92 -31.83
N ILE A 9 32.68 40.56 -33.05
CA ILE A 9 32.04 39.47 -33.82
C ILE A 9 32.28 38.10 -33.12
N TRP A 10 33.50 37.88 -32.58
CA TRP A 10 33.77 36.65 -31.85
C TRP A 10 32.98 36.53 -30.54
N LYS A 11 32.73 37.61 -29.82
CA LYS A 11 31.89 37.62 -28.61
C LYS A 11 30.43 37.38 -28.93
N LEU A 12 29.92 37.91 -30.03
CA LEU A 12 28.56 37.63 -30.47
C LEU A 12 28.38 36.19 -30.96
N ALA A 13 29.36 35.61 -31.67
CA ALA A 13 29.29 34.21 -32.12
C ALA A 13 29.35 33.21 -30.94
N VAL A 14 30.10 33.49 -29.90
CA VAL A 14 30.15 32.63 -28.67
C VAL A 14 28.86 32.78 -27.89
N PHE A 15 28.22 33.95 -27.83
CA PHE A 15 26.95 34.14 -27.14
C PHE A 15 25.76 33.51 -27.89
N CYS A 16 25.74 33.57 -29.22
CA CYS A 16 24.75 32.85 -30.05
C CYS A 16 24.96 31.33 -30.00
N GLY A 17 26.20 30.84 -29.93
CA GLY A 17 26.51 29.40 -29.80
C GLY A 17 26.08 28.80 -28.45
N MET A 18 26.18 29.55 -27.34
CA MET A 18 25.72 29.12 -26.04
C MET A 18 24.20 29.16 -25.86
N GLY A 19 23.49 30.06 -26.59
CA GLY A 19 22.03 30.13 -26.59
C GLY A 19 21.36 28.99 -27.35
N ALA A 20 22.02 28.48 -28.41
CA ALA A 20 21.51 27.36 -29.21
C ALA A 20 21.64 25.99 -28.51
N THR A 21 22.62 25.83 -27.62
CA THR A 21 22.80 24.57 -26.86
C THR A 21 21.86 24.45 -25.65
N LEU A 22 21.24 25.55 -25.19
CA LEU A 22 20.27 25.51 -24.09
C LEU A 22 18.83 25.24 -24.57
N CYS A 23 18.53 25.44 -25.86
CA CYS A 23 17.22 25.08 -26.43
C CYS A 23 17.14 23.63 -26.93
N ALA A 24 18.28 22.95 -27.16
CA ALA A 24 18.30 21.60 -27.73
C ALA A 24 18.03 20.47 -26.70
N CYS A 25 18.04 20.78 -25.38
CA CYS A 25 17.81 19.74 -24.36
C CYS A 25 16.35 19.58 -23.91
N ASN A 26 15.41 20.38 -24.44
CA ASN A 26 14.02 20.32 -23.98
C ASN A 26 13.06 19.70 -25.00
N ASP A 27 13.43 19.71 -26.29
CA ASP A 27 12.57 19.14 -27.34
C ASP A 27 12.66 17.61 -27.38
N ASP A 28 13.85 17.03 -27.17
CA ASP A 28 14.02 15.57 -27.15
C ASP A 28 13.32 14.90 -25.95
N LEU A 29 13.20 15.60 -24.80
CA LEU A 29 12.49 15.06 -23.64
C LEU A 29 10.96 15.10 -23.86
N VAL A 30 10.46 16.13 -24.52
CA VAL A 30 9.02 16.29 -24.83
C VAL A 30 8.61 15.35 -25.96
N ASP A 31 9.46 15.12 -26.96
CA ASP A 31 9.21 14.16 -28.04
C ASP A 31 9.36 12.71 -27.54
N GLY A 32 10.32 12.38 -26.67
CA GLY A 32 10.43 11.08 -26.03
C GLY A 32 9.23 10.75 -25.15
N LEU A 33 8.64 11.75 -24.50
CA LEU A 33 7.41 11.60 -23.71
C LEU A 33 6.14 11.52 -24.58
N ARG A 34 6.19 11.95 -25.84
CA ARG A 34 5.03 11.95 -26.76
C ARG A 34 5.02 10.81 -27.77
N THR A 35 6.18 10.22 -28.09
CA THR A 35 6.28 9.23 -29.17
C THR A 35 6.19 7.77 -28.69
N ASP A 36 6.32 7.53 -27.38
CA ASP A 36 6.23 6.16 -26.83
C ASP A 36 4.83 5.77 -26.34
N TYR A 37 3.83 6.63 -26.52
CA TYR A 37 2.45 6.19 -26.39
C TYR A 37 1.97 5.75 -27.77
N PRO A 38 1.83 4.44 -28.04
CA PRO A 38 1.18 4.00 -29.26
C PRO A 38 -0.20 4.66 -29.34
N ASN A 39 -0.56 5.17 -30.52
CA ASN A 39 -1.92 5.59 -30.84
C ASN A 39 -2.85 4.36 -30.94
N GLU A 40 -2.74 3.45 -30.00
CA GLU A 40 -3.72 2.41 -29.78
C GLU A 40 -4.89 3.06 -29.06
N ASP A 41 -6.09 2.82 -29.53
CA ASP A 41 -7.31 3.15 -28.83
C ASP A 41 -7.12 2.67 -27.39
N PHE A 42 -6.85 3.61 -26.47
CA PHE A 42 -6.86 3.30 -25.05
C PHE A 42 -8.29 2.87 -24.73
N ALA A 43 -8.55 1.57 -24.79
CA ALA A 43 -9.75 1.03 -24.20
C ALA A 43 -9.73 1.51 -22.75
N TYR A 44 -10.71 2.34 -22.38
CA TYR A 44 -10.85 2.83 -21.01
C TYR A 44 -11.14 1.62 -20.13
N HIS A 45 -10.10 1.11 -19.47
CA HIS A 45 -10.27 0.06 -18.49
C HIS A 45 -10.78 0.67 -17.19
N LYS A 46 -11.83 0.08 -16.66
CA LYS A 46 -12.36 0.48 -15.37
C LYS A 46 -11.31 0.17 -14.30
N LYS A 47 -10.95 1.19 -13.50
CA LYS A 47 -9.89 1.08 -12.49
C LYS A 47 -10.47 0.66 -11.16
N HIS A 48 -9.84 -0.32 -10.54
CA HIS A 48 -10.22 -0.87 -9.24
C HIS A 48 -9.00 -0.98 -8.31
N VAL A 49 -9.27 -0.86 -7.02
CA VAL A 49 -8.26 -1.07 -5.99
C VAL A 49 -8.73 -2.17 -5.05
N LEU A 50 -7.89 -3.18 -4.85
CA LEU A 50 -8.00 -4.15 -3.77
C LEU A 50 -6.94 -3.81 -2.72
N TRP A 51 -7.36 -3.36 -1.57
CA TRP A 51 -6.47 -2.98 -0.48
C TRP A 51 -6.65 -3.92 0.70
N ILE A 52 -5.62 -4.73 0.98
CA ILE A 52 -5.60 -5.71 2.06
C ILE A 52 -4.72 -5.16 3.18
N VAL A 53 -5.30 -5.00 4.37
CA VAL A 53 -4.62 -4.55 5.59
C VAL A 53 -4.49 -5.75 6.53
N VAL A 54 -3.28 -6.06 6.98
CA VAL A 54 -3.00 -7.11 7.96
C VAL A 54 -2.63 -6.46 9.28
N ASP A 55 -3.56 -6.44 10.23
CA ASP A 55 -3.39 -5.74 11.50
C ASP A 55 -2.27 -6.36 12.34
N GLY A 56 -1.37 -5.52 12.85
CA GLY A 56 -0.28 -5.92 13.72
C GLY A 56 0.87 -6.71 13.06
N ALA A 57 0.87 -6.83 11.73
CA ALA A 57 1.91 -7.56 11.01
C ALA A 57 3.14 -6.68 10.78
N SER A 58 4.19 -6.85 11.60
CA SER A 58 5.45 -6.13 11.35
C SER A 58 6.13 -6.59 10.07
N GLY A 59 6.83 -5.67 9.39
CA GLY A 59 7.64 -6.00 8.22
C GLY A 59 8.72 -7.04 8.53
N THR A 60 9.28 -7.02 9.75
CA THR A 60 10.20 -8.04 10.24
C THR A 60 9.52 -9.41 10.30
N ALA A 61 8.29 -9.51 10.82
CA ALA A 61 7.57 -10.77 10.90
C ALA A 61 7.26 -11.35 9.51
N VAL A 62 6.83 -10.49 8.57
CA VAL A 62 6.58 -10.92 7.18
C VAL A 62 7.88 -11.35 6.48
N ARG A 63 9.00 -10.66 6.73
CA ARG A 63 10.32 -11.03 6.20
C ARG A 63 10.74 -12.42 6.68
N GLU A 64 10.63 -12.70 7.99
CA GLU A 64 10.98 -14.00 8.55
C GLU A 64 10.05 -15.09 8.06
N ALA A 65 8.74 -14.86 8.03
CA ALA A 65 7.79 -15.81 7.47
C ALA A 65 8.08 -16.12 5.98
N ASN A 66 8.52 -15.11 5.20
CA ASN A 66 8.92 -15.30 3.81
C ASN A 66 10.22 -16.13 3.69
N ASN A 67 11.21 -15.87 4.54
CA ASN A 67 12.45 -16.64 4.60
C ASN A 67 12.16 -18.13 4.90
N ASP A 68 11.25 -18.39 5.81
CA ASP A 68 10.82 -19.72 6.23
C ASP A 68 9.79 -20.37 5.28
N ARG A 69 9.45 -19.70 4.19
CA ARG A 69 8.45 -20.16 3.19
C ARG A 69 7.06 -20.39 3.78
N LYS A 70 6.66 -19.60 4.75
CA LYS A 70 5.33 -19.65 5.39
C LYS A 70 4.29 -18.80 4.70
N VAL A 71 4.70 -17.80 3.90
CA VAL A 71 3.85 -16.85 3.18
C VAL A 71 4.09 -16.96 1.67
N MET A 72 3.62 -18.05 1.08
CA MET A 72 3.91 -18.42 -0.31
C MET A 72 3.14 -17.57 -1.31
N THR A 73 1.95 -17.08 -0.95
CA THR A 73 1.16 -16.16 -1.78
C THR A 73 1.87 -14.83 -1.91
N LEU A 74 2.20 -14.19 -0.76
CA LEU A 74 2.95 -12.93 -0.75
C LEU A 74 4.29 -13.06 -1.46
N LYS A 75 5.00 -14.18 -1.25
CA LYS A 75 6.25 -14.47 -1.95
C LYS A 75 6.07 -14.47 -3.47
N GLY A 76 5.05 -15.15 -3.97
CA GLY A 76 4.75 -15.18 -5.40
C GLY A 76 4.35 -13.82 -5.96
N MET A 77 3.66 -13.00 -5.17
CA MET A 77 3.31 -11.62 -5.54
C MET A 77 4.57 -10.73 -5.60
N MET A 78 5.50 -10.87 -4.65
CA MET A 78 6.76 -10.09 -4.58
C MET A 78 7.63 -10.25 -5.83
N GLU A 79 7.52 -11.37 -6.56
CA GLU A 79 8.27 -11.59 -7.81
C GLU A 79 7.89 -10.58 -8.91
N LYS A 80 6.71 -9.94 -8.81
CA LYS A 80 6.15 -9.05 -9.84
C LYS A 80 5.73 -7.69 -9.29
N ALA A 81 5.95 -7.45 -8.01
CA ALA A 81 5.47 -6.29 -7.28
C ALA A 81 6.61 -5.43 -6.74
N LEU A 82 6.33 -4.18 -6.45
CA LEU A 82 7.15 -3.37 -5.57
C LEU A 82 6.81 -3.74 -4.13
N TYR A 83 7.82 -3.94 -3.28
CA TYR A 83 7.58 -4.24 -1.87
C TYR A 83 8.67 -3.70 -0.96
N THR A 84 8.32 -3.53 0.30
CA THR A 84 9.25 -3.23 1.40
C THR A 84 8.82 -3.93 2.68
N PHE A 85 9.79 -4.32 3.50
CA PHE A 85 9.59 -4.78 4.88
C PHE A 85 9.96 -3.71 5.91
N ASP A 86 10.38 -2.55 5.47
CA ASP A 86 10.89 -1.47 6.30
C ASP A 86 10.02 -0.21 6.14
N GLY A 87 8.69 -0.40 6.01
CA GLY A 87 7.72 0.68 6.06
C GLY A 87 7.60 1.24 7.48
N LEU A 88 7.11 2.47 7.59
CA LEU A 88 6.87 3.15 8.87
C LEU A 88 5.40 3.56 8.97
N ALA A 89 4.73 3.07 10.01
CA ALA A 89 3.35 3.46 10.33
C ALA A 89 3.26 4.92 10.84
N ASP A 90 4.33 5.43 11.43
CA ASP A 90 4.42 6.79 11.96
C ASP A 90 5.89 7.24 12.03
N THR A 91 6.16 8.51 11.83
CA THR A 91 7.49 9.10 11.90
C THR A 91 7.75 9.91 13.19
N ARG A 92 6.76 10.03 14.07
CA ARG A 92 6.89 10.71 15.38
C ARG A 92 7.52 9.76 16.40
N SER A 93 8.57 10.20 17.09
CA SER A 93 9.30 9.37 18.07
C SER A 93 8.62 9.33 19.45
N ASP A 94 7.74 10.27 19.75
CA ASP A 94 7.09 10.45 21.04
C ASP A 94 5.69 9.81 21.15
N THR A 95 5.24 9.14 20.11
CA THR A 95 3.90 8.56 19.98
C THR A 95 3.98 7.06 19.94
N LEU A 96 3.24 6.34 20.76
CA LEU A 96 3.06 4.89 20.63
C LEU A 96 2.06 4.60 19.52
N VAL A 97 2.44 3.77 18.56
CA VAL A 97 1.57 3.35 17.47
C VAL A 97 0.88 2.04 17.83
N GLY A 98 -0.44 2.04 17.79
CA GLY A 98 -1.28 0.85 17.91
C GLY A 98 -2.25 0.76 16.73
N SER A 99 -3.09 -0.28 16.71
CA SER A 99 -4.03 -0.56 15.61
C SER A 99 -4.81 0.67 15.18
N ARG A 100 -5.46 1.33 16.13
CA ARG A 100 -6.31 2.50 15.84
C ARG A 100 -5.56 3.64 15.16
N LEU A 101 -4.41 4.05 15.69
CA LEU A 101 -3.61 5.11 15.09
C LEU A 101 -3.07 4.71 13.73
N GLY A 102 -2.64 3.44 13.60
CA GLY A 102 -2.19 2.89 12.34
C GLY A 102 -3.28 2.93 11.26
N TRP A 103 -4.52 2.58 11.59
CA TRP A 103 -5.67 2.70 10.66
C TRP A 103 -5.97 4.15 10.30
N ASP A 104 -5.99 5.06 11.28
CA ASP A 104 -6.20 6.49 11.03
C ASP A 104 -5.13 7.05 10.06
N ASN A 105 -3.86 6.68 10.27
CA ASN A 105 -2.76 7.09 9.39
C ASN A 105 -2.91 6.51 7.97
N LEU A 106 -3.29 5.23 7.84
CA LEU A 106 -3.54 4.61 6.53
C LEU A 106 -4.72 5.26 5.81
N LEU A 107 -5.85 5.45 6.49
CA LEU A 107 -7.06 5.97 5.87
C LEU A 107 -6.98 7.45 5.50
N THR A 108 -6.15 8.23 6.17
CA THR A 108 -6.04 9.69 5.92
C THR A 108 -4.75 10.08 5.20
N GLY A 109 -3.70 9.25 5.27
CA GLY A 109 -2.36 9.60 4.83
C GLY A 109 -1.71 10.70 5.67
N MET A 110 -2.22 10.95 6.88
CA MET A 110 -1.78 12.03 7.77
C MET A 110 -1.38 11.48 9.13
N LEU A 111 -0.26 11.97 9.68
CA LEU A 111 0.19 11.62 11.03
C LEU A 111 -0.60 12.32 12.12
N GLU A 112 -1.15 13.49 11.83
CA GLU A 112 -2.01 14.25 12.74
C GLU A 112 -3.38 14.41 12.08
N ARG A 113 -4.37 13.73 12.63
CA ARG A 113 -5.75 13.85 12.19
C ARG A 113 -6.44 14.98 12.95
N SER A 114 -7.00 15.95 12.20
CA SER A 114 -8.05 16.82 12.71
C SER A 114 -9.43 16.21 12.39
N SER A 115 -10.49 16.67 13.04
CA SER A 115 -11.87 16.28 12.73
C SER A 115 -12.24 16.52 11.26
N ASP A 116 -11.52 17.41 10.60
CA ASP A 116 -11.79 17.86 9.23
C ASP A 116 -10.83 17.20 8.20
N THR A 117 -10.01 16.22 8.61
CA THR A 117 -9.12 15.50 7.70
C THR A 117 -9.91 14.42 6.96
N PRO A 118 -10.15 14.56 5.64
CA PRO A 118 -10.94 13.60 4.89
C PRO A 118 -10.16 12.28 4.73
N SER A 119 -10.86 11.16 4.83
CA SER A 119 -10.32 9.84 4.53
C SER A 119 -10.10 9.63 3.04
N VAL A 120 -9.38 8.57 2.66
CA VAL A 120 -9.27 8.14 1.26
C VAL A 120 -10.64 7.76 0.70
N LEU A 121 -11.55 7.24 1.52
CA LEU A 121 -12.90 6.87 1.11
C LEU A 121 -13.71 8.11 0.75
N GLU A 122 -13.71 9.13 1.62
CA GLU A 122 -14.37 10.41 1.38
C GLU A 122 -13.81 11.11 0.13
N ARG A 123 -12.48 11.10 -0.03
CA ARG A 123 -11.81 11.68 -1.22
C ARG A 123 -12.24 10.96 -2.50
N LEU A 124 -12.30 9.62 -2.47
CA LEU A 124 -12.69 8.83 -3.64
C LEU A 124 -14.14 9.12 -4.05
N LYS A 125 -15.05 9.23 -3.08
CA LYS A 125 -16.45 9.65 -3.31
C LYS A 125 -16.55 11.07 -3.86
N GLY A 126 -15.69 11.96 -3.38
CA GLY A 126 -15.63 13.35 -3.86
C GLY A 126 -15.08 13.50 -5.29
N LEU A 127 -14.27 12.55 -5.77
CA LEU A 127 -13.78 12.55 -7.15
C LEU A 127 -14.87 12.14 -8.14
N ASP A 128 -15.65 11.11 -7.79
CA ASP A 128 -16.78 10.64 -8.60
C ASP A 128 -17.79 9.96 -7.67
N GLY A 129 -19.01 10.48 -7.65
CA GLY A 129 -20.11 9.95 -6.84
C GLY A 129 -20.57 8.54 -7.25
N GLU A 130 -20.17 8.07 -8.43
CA GLU A 130 -20.44 6.69 -8.88
C GLU A 130 -19.46 5.66 -8.31
N ASN A 131 -18.35 6.09 -7.70
CA ASN A 131 -17.43 5.19 -7.03
C ASN A 131 -18.14 4.42 -5.91
N ARG A 132 -18.00 3.10 -5.93
CA ARG A 132 -18.50 2.21 -4.90
C ARG A 132 -17.36 1.69 -4.05
N ILE A 133 -17.58 1.65 -2.74
CA ILE A 133 -16.59 1.24 -1.73
C ILE A 133 -17.15 0.10 -0.91
N ALA A 134 -16.41 -1.02 -0.87
CA ALA A 134 -16.69 -2.12 0.04
C ALA A 134 -15.59 -2.22 1.11
N VAL A 135 -16.00 -2.40 2.36
CA VAL A 135 -15.09 -2.63 3.49
C VAL A 135 -15.50 -3.94 4.17
N LEU A 136 -14.54 -4.85 4.23
CA LEU A 136 -14.68 -6.14 4.87
C LEU A 136 -13.64 -6.21 5.98
N ALA A 137 -14.07 -6.31 7.23
CA ALA A 137 -13.15 -6.23 8.36
C ALA A 137 -13.44 -7.31 9.41
N SER A 138 -12.38 -7.88 9.94
CA SER A 138 -12.51 -8.76 11.10
C SER A 138 -12.45 -8.00 12.43
N GLU A 139 -11.95 -6.75 12.42
CA GLU A 139 -12.06 -5.89 13.58
C GLU A 139 -13.22 -4.89 13.44
N ARG A 140 -14.13 -4.94 14.41
CA ARG A 140 -15.35 -4.12 14.39
C ARG A 140 -15.03 -2.62 14.43
N GLU A 141 -14.02 -2.23 15.20
CA GLU A 141 -13.63 -0.83 15.30
C GLU A 141 -13.18 -0.27 13.94
N PHE A 142 -12.49 -1.07 13.12
CA PHE A 142 -12.16 -0.67 11.76
C PHE A 142 -13.39 -0.48 10.88
N SER A 143 -14.36 -1.41 10.95
CA SER A 143 -15.65 -1.26 10.27
C SER A 143 -16.37 0.01 10.68
N ASP A 144 -16.40 0.31 11.98
CA ASP A 144 -17.05 1.51 12.53
C ASP A 144 -16.37 2.81 12.05
N LEU A 145 -15.04 2.77 11.75
CA LEU A 145 -14.34 3.92 11.17
C LEU A 145 -14.78 4.26 9.75
N CYS A 146 -15.20 3.25 8.98
CA CYS A 146 -15.48 3.38 7.57
C CYS A 146 -16.99 3.45 7.26
N LYS A 147 -17.87 3.23 8.23
CA LYS A 147 -19.30 2.97 8.03
C LYS A 147 -20.07 4.10 7.34
N ASP A 148 -19.68 5.34 7.55
CA ASP A 148 -20.40 6.49 7.00
C ASP A 148 -19.99 6.78 5.54
N GLU A 149 -18.89 6.18 5.08
CA GLU A 149 -18.27 6.43 3.78
C GLU A 149 -18.33 5.22 2.85
N ALA A 150 -18.45 4.01 3.37
CA ALA A 150 -18.55 2.80 2.57
C ALA A 150 -20.00 2.50 2.13
N ASP A 151 -20.15 1.94 0.92
CA ASP A 151 -21.45 1.50 0.40
C ASP A 151 -21.82 0.09 0.90
N THR A 152 -20.79 -0.73 1.15
CA THR A 152 -20.94 -2.10 1.68
C THR A 152 -19.99 -2.27 2.86
N ILE A 153 -20.54 -2.75 3.97
CA ILE A 153 -19.75 -3.14 5.15
C ILE A 153 -20.06 -4.60 5.47
N CYS A 154 -19.01 -5.43 5.52
CA CYS A 154 -19.05 -6.77 6.08
C CYS A 154 -18.17 -6.81 7.32
N TRP A 155 -18.66 -7.46 8.37
CA TRP A 155 -17.93 -7.65 9.60
C TRP A 155 -18.09 -9.10 10.07
N GLY A 156 -16.95 -9.74 10.45
CA GLY A 156 -16.95 -11.14 10.87
C GLY A 156 -15.56 -11.62 11.22
N THR A 157 -15.38 -12.91 11.26
CA THR A 157 -14.04 -13.53 11.42
C THR A 157 -13.24 -13.39 10.12
N ASP A 158 -11.90 -13.54 10.20
CA ASP A 158 -11.03 -13.56 9.02
C ASP A 158 -11.54 -14.51 7.92
N GLU A 159 -12.11 -15.66 8.32
CA GLU A 159 -12.69 -16.61 7.36
C GLU A 159 -13.96 -16.09 6.71
N GLN A 160 -14.89 -15.52 7.49
CA GLN A 160 -16.15 -14.96 6.97
C GLN A 160 -15.90 -13.81 6.00
N ILE A 161 -15.02 -12.87 6.35
CA ILE A 161 -14.69 -11.76 5.45
C ILE A 161 -13.93 -12.22 4.20
N THR A 162 -13.19 -13.33 4.26
CA THR A 162 -12.58 -13.95 3.08
C THR A 162 -13.65 -14.50 2.14
N GLU A 163 -14.65 -15.23 2.67
CA GLU A 163 -15.79 -15.73 1.89
C GLU A 163 -16.60 -14.58 1.27
N ASP A 164 -16.84 -13.50 2.02
CA ASP A 164 -17.52 -12.32 1.51
C ASP A 164 -16.71 -11.64 0.39
N ALA A 165 -15.37 -11.54 0.55
CA ALA A 165 -14.48 -11.01 -0.47
C ALA A 165 -14.46 -11.86 -1.74
N GLU A 166 -14.40 -13.19 -1.60
CA GLU A 166 -14.51 -14.13 -2.73
C GLU A 166 -15.84 -13.92 -3.48
N ALA A 167 -16.94 -13.76 -2.76
CA ALA A 167 -18.25 -13.53 -3.36
C ALA A 167 -18.32 -12.20 -4.12
N ILE A 168 -17.82 -11.10 -3.53
CA ILE A 168 -17.82 -9.78 -4.16
C ILE A 168 -16.91 -9.78 -5.39
N LEU A 169 -15.69 -10.30 -5.27
CA LEU A 169 -14.69 -10.26 -6.34
C LEU A 169 -14.98 -11.23 -7.47
N SER A 170 -15.64 -12.37 -7.23
CA SER A 170 -16.03 -13.31 -8.29
C SER A 170 -17.36 -12.96 -8.96
N ALA A 171 -18.09 -11.95 -8.47
CA ALA A 171 -19.37 -11.54 -9.05
C ALA A 171 -19.20 -11.09 -10.52
N THR A 172 -20.18 -11.43 -11.35
CA THR A 172 -20.26 -10.92 -12.72
C THR A 172 -20.82 -9.51 -12.71
N GLY A 173 -20.25 -8.62 -13.52
CA GLY A 173 -20.67 -7.23 -13.64
C GLY A 173 -19.91 -6.28 -12.74
N GLU A 174 -20.57 -5.25 -12.23
CA GLU A 174 -19.90 -4.17 -11.48
C GLU A 174 -19.37 -4.66 -10.12
N VAL A 175 -18.10 -4.33 -9.88
CA VAL A 175 -17.41 -4.48 -8.59
C VAL A 175 -17.09 -3.12 -8.01
N PRO A 176 -16.85 -2.99 -6.70
CA PRO A 176 -16.46 -1.74 -6.08
C PRO A 176 -15.19 -1.14 -6.72
N SER A 177 -15.13 0.19 -6.80
CA SER A 177 -13.92 0.90 -7.22
C SER A 177 -12.79 0.73 -6.20
N LEU A 178 -13.16 0.58 -4.92
CA LEU A 178 -12.25 0.27 -3.82
C LEU A 178 -12.86 -0.86 -2.96
N THR A 179 -12.09 -1.93 -2.80
CA THR A 179 -12.39 -2.98 -1.81
C THR A 179 -11.28 -2.99 -0.77
N ILE A 180 -11.63 -2.75 0.49
CA ILE A 180 -10.71 -2.86 1.63
C ILE A 180 -11.03 -4.14 2.37
N ILE A 181 -10.00 -4.95 2.64
CA ILE A 181 -10.10 -6.14 3.49
C ILE A 181 -9.14 -5.94 4.65
N GLU A 182 -9.65 -6.00 5.87
CA GLU A 182 -8.84 -5.94 7.08
C GLU A 182 -8.87 -7.30 7.80
N TYR A 183 -7.69 -7.89 8.00
CA TYR A 183 -7.46 -9.14 8.72
C TYR A 183 -6.85 -8.87 10.08
N ASN A 184 -7.49 -9.41 11.14
CA ASN A 184 -7.08 -9.20 12.53
C ASN A 184 -6.36 -10.43 13.16
N GLY A 185 -6.26 -11.54 12.46
CA GLY A 185 -5.71 -12.79 13.02
C GLY A 185 -4.29 -12.67 13.56
N VAL A 186 -3.42 -11.89 12.89
CA VAL A 186 -2.04 -11.65 13.33
C VAL A 186 -2.02 -10.82 14.61
N GLN A 187 -2.84 -9.79 14.68
CA GLN A 187 -3.03 -8.96 15.87
C GLN A 187 -3.49 -9.80 17.07
N GLN A 188 -4.49 -10.65 16.88
CA GLN A 188 -4.99 -11.53 17.94
C GLN A 188 -3.92 -12.50 18.44
N ALA A 189 -3.19 -13.15 17.54
CA ALA A 189 -2.10 -14.05 17.91
C ALA A 189 -1.02 -13.31 18.72
N GLY A 190 -0.67 -12.10 18.30
CA GLY A 190 0.32 -11.28 19.02
C GLY A 190 -0.16 -10.80 20.39
N LEU A 191 -1.45 -10.47 20.54
CA LEU A 191 -2.03 -10.10 21.84
C LEU A 191 -2.08 -11.29 22.81
N GLU A 192 -2.33 -12.51 22.31
CA GLU A 192 -2.45 -13.71 23.12
C GLU A 192 -1.08 -14.29 23.54
N ALA A 193 -0.12 -14.37 22.61
CA ALA A 193 1.16 -15.05 22.80
C ALA A 193 2.39 -14.11 22.82
N GLY A 194 2.19 -12.83 22.57
CA GLY A 194 3.25 -11.85 22.31
C GLY A 194 3.62 -11.77 20.84
N PHE A 195 3.95 -10.57 20.38
CA PHE A 195 4.39 -10.35 18.98
C PHE A 195 5.81 -10.82 18.74
N ILE A 196 6.66 -10.69 19.75
CA ILE A 196 8.08 -11.05 19.68
C ILE A 196 8.48 -11.91 20.89
N VAL A 197 9.48 -12.75 20.68
CA VAL A 197 10.11 -13.54 21.74
C VAL A 197 10.85 -12.59 22.69
N PRO A 198 10.52 -12.57 24.00
CA PRO A 198 11.06 -11.57 24.91
C PRO A 198 12.50 -11.83 25.33
N GLU A 199 12.92 -13.11 25.44
CA GLU A 199 14.23 -13.51 25.97
C GLU A 199 14.81 -14.72 25.23
N GLY A 200 16.11 -14.96 25.37
CA GLY A 200 16.82 -16.12 24.84
C GLY A 200 17.46 -15.87 23.47
N GLU A 201 17.86 -16.94 22.80
CA GLU A 201 18.58 -16.87 21.52
C GLU A 201 17.77 -16.24 20.39
N ARG A 202 16.44 -16.31 20.46
CA ARG A 202 15.51 -15.71 19.49
C ARG A 202 14.87 -14.41 19.99
N ALA A 203 15.43 -13.78 21.03
CA ALA A 203 14.89 -12.53 21.56
C ALA A 203 14.74 -11.48 20.46
N GLY A 204 13.55 -10.85 20.40
CA GLY A 204 13.20 -9.85 19.38
C GLY A 204 12.73 -10.43 18.03
N TRP A 205 12.77 -11.75 17.83
CA TRP A 205 12.17 -12.41 16.66
C TRP A 205 10.66 -12.56 16.85
N PRO A 206 9.88 -12.65 15.75
CA PRO A 206 8.46 -12.96 15.84
C PRO A 206 8.21 -14.26 16.59
N THR A 207 7.12 -14.34 17.35
CA THR A 207 6.69 -15.60 17.98
C THR A 207 6.22 -16.59 16.92
N ASP A 208 6.22 -17.87 17.26
CA ASP A 208 5.77 -18.92 16.34
C ASP A 208 4.27 -18.77 16.05
N GLU A 209 3.48 -18.28 17.00
CA GLU A 209 2.05 -18.00 16.87
C GLU A 209 1.80 -16.87 15.85
N VAL A 210 2.58 -15.80 15.87
CA VAL A 210 2.51 -14.72 14.86
C VAL A 210 2.87 -15.26 13.48
N ILE A 211 3.88 -16.12 13.36
CA ILE A 211 4.26 -16.75 12.08
C ILE A 211 3.16 -17.68 11.56
N VAL A 212 2.51 -18.44 12.44
CA VAL A 212 1.36 -19.29 12.06
C VAL A 212 0.19 -18.43 11.57
N ALA A 213 -0.18 -17.39 12.31
CA ALA A 213 -1.26 -16.48 11.92
C ALA A 213 -0.97 -15.77 10.57
N LEU A 214 0.28 -15.36 10.32
CA LEU A 214 0.71 -14.83 9.02
C LEU A 214 0.54 -15.86 7.91
N SER A 215 0.88 -17.14 8.16
CA SER A 215 0.70 -18.21 7.17
C SER A 215 -0.78 -18.45 6.84
N GLU A 216 -1.66 -18.38 7.82
CA GLU A 216 -3.10 -18.51 7.63
C GLU A 216 -3.67 -17.31 6.85
N THR A 217 -3.23 -16.09 7.19
CA THR A 217 -3.62 -14.87 6.48
C THR A 217 -3.13 -14.91 5.03
N ASP A 218 -1.90 -15.38 4.77
CA ASP A 218 -1.36 -15.56 3.42
C ASP A 218 -2.21 -16.53 2.57
N GLN A 219 -2.71 -17.62 3.17
CA GLN A 219 -3.61 -18.54 2.47
C GLN A 219 -4.95 -17.87 2.12
N ARG A 220 -5.53 -17.06 3.02
CA ARG A 220 -6.75 -16.27 2.77
C ARG A 220 -6.52 -15.26 1.66
N ILE A 221 -5.40 -14.53 1.69
CA ILE A 221 -5.00 -13.63 0.59
C ILE A 221 -4.93 -14.40 -0.73
N GLY A 222 -4.36 -15.61 -0.73
CA GLY A 222 -4.31 -16.48 -1.92
C GLY A 222 -5.68 -16.81 -2.48
N ARG A 223 -6.67 -17.09 -1.64
CA ARG A 223 -8.07 -17.34 -2.04
C ARG A 223 -8.70 -16.09 -2.67
N VAL A 224 -8.53 -14.94 -2.02
CA VAL A 224 -9.03 -13.64 -2.53
C VAL A 224 -8.41 -13.33 -3.90
N MET A 225 -7.10 -13.52 -4.07
CA MET A 225 -6.42 -13.31 -5.33
C MET A 225 -6.87 -14.29 -6.42
N ALA A 226 -7.15 -15.54 -6.06
CA ALA A 226 -7.70 -16.52 -6.99
C ALA A 226 -9.10 -16.13 -7.47
N ALA A 227 -9.98 -15.67 -6.56
CA ALA A 227 -11.31 -15.17 -6.88
C ALA A 227 -11.25 -13.95 -7.82
N LEU A 228 -10.37 -12.99 -7.52
CA LEU A 228 -10.13 -11.82 -8.37
C LEU A 228 -9.68 -12.22 -9.79
N GLN A 229 -8.69 -13.10 -9.90
CA GLN A 229 -8.14 -13.53 -11.20
C GLN A 229 -9.11 -14.40 -12.00
N ALA A 230 -10.07 -15.05 -11.35
CA ALA A 230 -11.09 -15.86 -12.00
C ALA A 230 -12.27 -15.02 -12.53
N ARG A 231 -12.30 -13.71 -12.31
CA ARG A 231 -13.34 -12.83 -12.85
C ARG A 231 -13.44 -12.92 -14.37
N PRO A 232 -14.64 -13.02 -14.93
CA PRO A 232 -14.82 -12.98 -16.39
C PRO A 232 -14.27 -11.71 -17.05
N ASP A 233 -14.37 -10.57 -16.34
CA ASP A 233 -13.99 -9.25 -16.86
C ASP A 233 -12.57 -8.83 -16.44
N TYR A 234 -11.83 -9.67 -15.71
CA TYR A 234 -10.50 -9.35 -15.16
C TYR A 234 -9.52 -8.77 -16.20
N ALA A 235 -9.52 -9.31 -17.41
CA ALA A 235 -8.64 -8.86 -18.49
C ALA A 235 -9.03 -7.49 -19.10
N ALA A 236 -10.25 -7.01 -18.82
CA ALA A 236 -10.78 -5.72 -19.27
C ALA A 236 -10.79 -4.68 -18.13
N GLU A 237 -10.28 -5.02 -16.98
CA GLU A 237 -10.22 -4.18 -15.79
C GLU A 237 -8.76 -3.90 -15.41
N ASP A 238 -8.49 -2.71 -14.86
CA ASP A 238 -7.18 -2.35 -14.28
C ASP A 238 -7.25 -2.47 -12.77
N TRP A 239 -6.52 -3.42 -12.21
CA TRP A 239 -6.48 -3.67 -10.77
C TRP A 239 -5.16 -3.24 -10.16
N LEU A 240 -5.23 -2.35 -9.16
CA LEU A 240 -4.15 -2.13 -8.21
C LEU A 240 -4.42 -2.98 -6.96
N VAL A 241 -3.51 -3.90 -6.66
CA VAL A 241 -3.56 -4.68 -5.42
C VAL A 241 -2.50 -4.16 -4.46
N VAL A 242 -2.93 -3.76 -3.27
CA VAL A 242 -2.05 -3.31 -2.19
C VAL A 242 -2.24 -4.22 -1.00
N VAL A 243 -1.14 -4.80 -0.49
CA VAL A 243 -1.13 -5.53 0.77
C VAL A 243 -0.19 -4.83 1.73
N THR A 244 -0.69 -4.42 2.88
CA THR A 244 0.09 -3.64 3.86
C THR A 244 -0.31 -3.99 5.28
N SER A 245 0.47 -3.51 6.26
CA SER A 245 0.05 -3.48 7.66
C SER A 245 -0.09 -2.05 8.15
N ASN A 246 -0.89 -1.89 9.20
CA ASN A 246 -1.16 -0.59 9.83
C ASN A 246 -0.09 -0.20 10.87
N TYR A 247 0.51 -1.18 11.56
CA TYR A 247 1.57 -0.99 12.55
C TYR A 247 2.34 -2.31 12.80
N GLY A 248 3.38 -2.26 13.64
CA GLY A 248 4.28 -3.40 13.88
C GLY A 248 3.82 -4.40 14.93
N GLY A 249 2.64 -4.24 15.50
CA GLY A 249 2.08 -5.18 16.49
C GLY A 249 2.61 -5.01 17.93
N VAL A 250 3.86 -4.62 18.09
CA VAL A 250 4.53 -4.48 19.40
C VAL A 250 4.08 -3.19 20.08
N THR A 251 3.93 -3.22 21.41
CA THR A 251 3.59 -2.04 22.21
C THR A 251 4.83 -1.31 22.77
N ASP A 252 6.00 -1.66 22.28
CA ASP A 252 7.29 -1.11 22.70
C ASP A 252 7.85 -0.20 21.63
N ASN A 253 7.97 1.10 21.93
CA ASN A 253 8.56 2.12 21.07
C ASN A 253 9.97 2.52 21.49
N THR A 254 10.70 1.67 22.18
CA THR A 254 12.09 1.92 22.54
C THR A 254 12.99 1.79 21.32
N GLY A 255 13.81 2.81 21.08
CA GLY A 255 14.78 2.86 19.98
C GLY A 255 15.46 4.22 19.93
N GLU A 256 16.67 4.29 19.40
CA GLU A 256 17.39 5.56 19.21
C GLU A 256 16.82 6.36 18.03
N SER A 257 16.17 5.66 17.09
CA SER A 257 15.51 6.27 15.93
C SER A 257 14.15 5.62 15.66
N VAL A 258 13.29 6.31 14.91
CA VAL A 258 11.97 5.77 14.51
C VAL A 258 12.08 4.47 13.69
N TYR A 259 13.20 4.24 13.02
CA TYR A 259 13.45 3.02 12.24
C TYR A 259 13.76 1.79 13.11
N GLU A 260 14.13 1.99 14.37
CA GLU A 260 14.40 0.94 15.34
C GLU A 260 13.18 0.62 16.21
N MET A 261 12.19 1.50 16.21
CA MET A 261 10.96 1.34 16.98
C MET A 261 10.06 0.28 16.33
N LYS A 262 9.86 -0.82 17.02
CA LYS A 262 9.17 -2.01 16.49
C LYS A 262 7.67 -1.80 16.25
N ASP A 263 7.03 -0.93 17.05
CA ASP A 263 5.62 -0.57 16.91
C ASP A 263 5.30 0.08 15.55
N ARG A 264 6.31 0.64 14.87
CA ARG A 264 6.17 1.34 13.58
C ARG A 264 6.53 0.51 12.37
N ASN A 265 7.23 -0.60 12.56
CA ASN A 265 7.72 -1.40 11.45
C ASN A 265 6.56 -2.06 10.71
N THR A 266 6.34 -1.69 9.47
CA THR A 266 5.29 -2.22 8.60
C THR A 266 5.87 -2.84 7.34
N PHE A 267 5.03 -3.55 6.58
CA PHE A 267 5.35 -3.94 5.22
C PHE A 267 4.34 -3.33 4.25
N THR A 268 4.74 -3.24 3.00
CA THR A 268 3.84 -2.89 1.90
C THR A 268 4.29 -3.64 0.65
N LEU A 269 3.30 -4.11 -0.11
CA LEU A 269 3.45 -4.76 -1.40
C LEU A 269 2.38 -4.18 -2.34
N MET A 270 2.78 -3.79 -3.58
CA MET A 270 1.86 -3.25 -4.59
C MET A 270 2.38 -3.50 -6.02
#